data_a2811d3ee957d740597e7262dc0ae789
#
_entry.id   a2811d3ee957d740597e7262dc0ae789
#
_cell.length_a   1.000
_cell.length_b   1.000
_cell.length_c   1.000
_cell.angle_alpha   90.00
_cell.angle_beta   90.00
_cell.angle_gamma   90.00
#
_symmetry.space_group_name_H-M   'P 1'
#
loop_
_entity.id
_entity.type
_entity.pdbx_description
1 polymer ?
#
loop_
_entity_poly.entity_id
_entity_poly.type
_entity_poly.pdbx_seq_one_letter_code
_entity_poly.pdbx_strand_id
1 'polypeptide(L)'
;MLGKPITLTDDATVECSDYRQNCNERIALDVDENRVSYIARLPEHALRLAGTLAVFRGHDVVDSGDMSVGIYLAEMFRQERYGLTFNLILKYSV
;
A
#
# COMPACT_ATOMS: atom_id res chain seq x y z
N MET A 1 13.82 11.02 -8.35
CA MET A 1 13.17 9.99 -7.63
C MET A 1 13.21 8.64 -8.27
N LEU A 2 13.04 8.64 -9.54
CA LEU A 2 13.13 7.41 -10.27
C LEU A 2 14.50 6.80 -10.12
N GLY A 3 14.56 5.51 -9.91
CA GLY A 3 15.80 4.81 -9.78
C GLY A 3 16.29 4.63 -8.36
N LYS A 4 15.71 5.33 -7.39
CA LYS A 4 16.09 5.11 -6.02
C LYS A 4 15.26 3.99 -5.41
N PRO A 5 15.89 3.03 -4.76
CA PRO A 5 15.13 1.98 -4.09
C PRO A 5 14.40 2.58 -2.89
N ILE A 6 13.23 2.03 -2.60
CA ILE A 6 12.48 2.40 -1.41
C ILE A 6 13.17 1.77 -0.21
N THR A 7 13.52 2.60 0.77
CA THR A 7 14.14 2.13 2.00
C THR A 7 13.16 2.36 3.14
N LEU A 8 12.98 1.35 3.97
CA LEU A 8 12.06 1.42 5.10
C LEU A 8 12.82 1.38 6.40
N THR A 9 12.29 2.05 7.41
CA THR A 9 12.79 1.89 8.77
C THR A 9 12.45 0.47 9.25
N ASP A 10 13.05 0.06 10.36
CA ASP A 10 12.77 -1.26 10.91
C ASP A 10 11.30 -1.40 11.27
N ASP A 11 10.72 -0.38 11.89
CA ASP A 11 9.30 -0.39 12.26
C ASP A 11 8.42 -0.50 11.02
N ALA A 12 8.75 0.24 9.99
CA ALA A 12 7.97 0.19 8.75
C ALA A 12 8.08 -1.17 8.08
N THR A 13 9.26 -1.79 8.15
CA THR A 13 9.48 -3.11 7.59
C THR A 13 8.60 -4.14 8.29
N VAL A 14 8.53 -4.09 9.61
CA VAL A 14 7.67 -5.00 10.37
C VAL A 14 6.21 -4.78 10.00
N GLU A 15 5.79 -3.53 9.93
CA GLU A 15 4.42 -3.21 9.60
C GLU A 15 4.04 -3.70 8.20
N CYS A 16 4.92 -3.52 7.24
CA CYS A 16 4.71 -3.98 5.88
C CYS A 16 4.61 -5.50 5.83
N SER A 17 5.47 -6.19 6.56
CA SER A 17 5.48 -7.64 6.62
C SER A 17 4.20 -8.18 7.26
N ASP A 18 3.76 -7.56 8.35
CA ASP A 18 2.52 -7.96 9.02
C ASP A 18 1.32 -7.75 8.11
N TYR A 19 1.29 -6.67 7.38
CA TYR A 19 0.21 -6.41 6.45
C TYR A 19 0.19 -7.43 5.33
N ARG A 20 1.36 -7.78 4.79
CA ARG A 20 1.46 -8.79 3.74
C ARG A 20 0.94 -10.13 4.24
N GLN A 21 1.29 -10.50 5.46
CA GLN A 21 0.79 -11.73 6.05
C GLN A 21 -0.72 -11.70 6.22
N ASN A 22 -1.26 -10.57 6.67
CA ASN A 22 -2.69 -10.38 6.81
C ASN A 22 -3.40 -10.57 5.47
N CYS A 23 -2.86 -10.00 4.41
CA CYS A 23 -3.45 -10.15 3.07
C CYS A 23 -3.39 -11.60 2.61
N ASN A 24 -2.30 -12.30 2.87
CA ASN A 24 -2.19 -13.71 2.52
C ASN A 24 -3.22 -14.56 3.24
N GLU A 25 -3.50 -14.23 4.50
CA GLU A 25 -4.53 -14.94 5.26
C GLU A 25 -5.92 -14.69 4.68
N ARG A 26 -6.19 -13.47 4.27
CA ARG A 26 -7.46 -13.15 3.60
C ARG A 26 -7.63 -13.93 2.32
N ILE A 27 -6.56 -14.02 1.52
CA ILE A 27 -6.57 -14.74 0.26
C ILE A 27 -6.89 -16.22 0.49
N ALA A 28 -6.32 -16.80 1.54
CA ALA A 28 -6.52 -18.21 1.85
C ALA A 28 -7.98 -18.52 2.19
N LEU A 29 -8.73 -17.52 2.65
CA LEU A 29 -10.12 -17.71 3.07
C LEU A 29 -11.12 -17.30 2.00
N ASP A 30 -10.66 -16.73 0.90
CA ASP A 30 -11.56 -16.19 -0.11
C ASP A 30 -11.66 -17.14 -1.32
N VAL A 31 -12.86 -17.22 -1.88
CA VAL A 31 -13.11 -18.07 -3.05
C VAL A 31 -13.34 -17.25 -4.32
N ASP A 32 -13.41 -15.92 -4.20
CA ASP A 32 -13.64 -15.07 -5.36
C ASP A 32 -12.30 -14.67 -5.97
N GLU A 33 -12.05 -15.13 -7.18
CA GLU A 33 -10.77 -14.90 -7.86
C GLU A 33 -10.47 -13.42 -8.07
N ASN A 34 -11.51 -12.63 -8.33
CA ASN A 34 -11.31 -11.19 -8.53
C ASN A 34 -10.86 -10.53 -7.24
N ARG A 35 -11.47 -10.90 -6.11
CA ARG A 35 -11.06 -10.37 -4.81
C ARG A 35 -9.67 -10.84 -4.43
N VAL A 36 -9.36 -12.10 -4.69
CA VAL A 36 -8.04 -12.65 -4.40
C VAL A 36 -6.98 -11.88 -5.18
N SER A 37 -7.20 -11.64 -6.47
CA SER A 37 -6.25 -10.89 -7.27
C SER A 37 -6.06 -9.48 -6.74
N TYR A 38 -7.13 -8.85 -6.31
CA TYR A 38 -7.07 -7.50 -5.77
C TYR A 38 -6.30 -7.47 -4.46
N ILE A 39 -6.63 -8.38 -3.55
CA ILE A 39 -5.99 -8.43 -2.23
C ILE A 39 -4.50 -8.73 -2.37
N ALA A 40 -4.14 -9.57 -3.34
CA ALA A 40 -2.74 -9.91 -3.56
C ALA A 40 -1.88 -8.68 -3.92
N ARG A 41 -2.49 -7.65 -4.48
CA ARG A 41 -1.78 -6.44 -4.87
C ARG A 41 -1.76 -5.36 -3.79
N LEU A 42 -2.56 -5.52 -2.74
CA LEU A 42 -2.67 -4.50 -1.71
C LEU A 42 -1.35 -4.16 -1.02
N PRO A 43 -0.51 -5.14 -0.65
CA PRO A 43 0.75 -4.79 -0.01
C PRO A 43 1.65 -3.93 -0.90
N GLU A 44 1.67 -4.20 -2.19
CA GLU A 44 2.46 -3.41 -3.12
C GLU A 44 1.90 -2.00 -3.25
N HIS A 45 0.58 -1.87 -3.35
CA HIS A 45 -0.07 -0.57 -3.42
C HIS A 45 0.20 0.23 -2.15
N ALA A 46 0.10 -0.41 -0.98
CA ALA A 46 0.35 0.26 0.29
C ALA A 46 1.78 0.77 0.35
N LEU A 47 2.73 -0.03 -0.12
CA LEU A 47 4.13 0.35 -0.11
C LEU A 47 4.39 1.54 -1.04
N ARG A 48 3.78 1.55 -2.20
CA ARG A 48 3.92 2.66 -3.14
C ARG A 48 3.32 3.94 -2.58
N LEU A 49 2.16 3.84 -1.95
CA LEU A 49 1.53 4.98 -1.32
C LEU A 49 2.39 5.51 -0.18
N ALA A 50 2.93 4.62 0.63
CA ALA A 50 3.82 5.01 1.72
C ALA A 50 5.07 5.72 1.20
N GLY A 51 5.64 5.20 0.11
CA GLY A 51 6.81 5.84 -0.50
C GLY A 51 6.50 7.23 -1.02
N THR A 52 5.34 7.40 -1.64
CA THR A 52 4.91 8.70 -2.13
C THR A 52 4.73 9.68 -0.97
N LEU A 53 4.12 9.22 0.12
CA LEU A 53 3.94 10.05 1.30
C LEU A 53 5.27 10.47 1.91
N ALA A 54 6.23 9.56 1.96
CA ALA A 54 7.54 9.87 2.49
C ALA A 54 8.20 10.98 1.69
N VAL A 55 8.11 10.90 0.37
CA VAL A 55 8.65 11.94 -0.50
C VAL A 55 7.97 13.28 -0.24
N PHE A 56 6.66 13.29 -0.13
CA PHE A 56 5.92 14.51 0.14
C PHE A 56 6.31 15.14 1.48
N ARG A 57 6.63 14.32 2.46
CA ARG A 57 7.03 14.81 3.77
C ARG A 57 8.51 15.14 3.87
N GLY A 58 9.24 14.93 2.80
CA GLY A 58 10.67 15.20 2.79
C GLY A 58 11.49 14.13 3.49
N HIS A 59 10.95 12.94 3.65
CA HIS A 59 11.67 11.83 4.29
C HIS A 59 12.54 11.12 3.28
N ASP A 60 13.73 10.71 3.71
CA ASP A 60 14.60 9.90 2.86
C ASP A 60 14.21 8.43 2.90
N VAL A 61 13.48 8.04 3.93
CA VAL A 61 13.06 6.66 4.12
C VAL A 61 11.59 6.64 4.50
N VAL A 62 10.95 5.49 4.27
CA VAL A 62 9.56 5.29 4.68
C VAL A 62 9.57 4.87 6.14
N ASP A 63 8.95 5.66 7.00
CA ASP A 63 8.85 5.33 8.41
C ASP A 63 7.50 4.66 8.71
N SER A 64 7.31 4.28 9.96
CA SER A 64 6.10 3.59 10.40
C SER A 64 4.85 4.44 10.13
N GLY A 65 4.92 5.75 10.34
CA GLY A 65 3.80 6.63 10.08
C GLY A 65 3.40 6.64 8.62
N ASP A 66 4.39 6.71 7.72
CA ASP A 66 4.14 6.67 6.29
C ASP A 66 3.52 5.33 5.90
N MET A 67 4.02 4.23 6.47
CA MET A 67 3.52 2.90 6.14
C MET A 67 2.10 2.72 6.63
N SER A 68 1.79 3.20 7.83
CA SER A 68 0.43 3.10 8.39
C SER A 68 -0.58 3.83 7.50
N VAL A 69 -0.23 5.03 7.05
CA VAL A 69 -1.12 5.80 6.18
C VAL A 69 -1.25 5.12 4.82
N GLY A 70 -0.15 4.58 4.29
CA GLY A 70 -0.20 3.85 3.03
C GLY A 70 -1.14 2.65 3.10
N ILE A 71 -1.07 1.90 4.18
CA ILE A 71 -1.95 0.75 4.40
C ILE A 71 -3.40 1.22 4.52
N TYR A 72 -3.63 2.28 5.29
CA TYR A 72 -4.97 2.82 5.47
C TYR A 72 -5.58 3.22 4.13
N LEU A 73 -4.82 3.92 3.30
CA LEU A 73 -5.31 4.36 2.01
C LEU A 73 -5.57 3.17 1.08
N ALA A 74 -4.70 2.18 1.09
CA ALA A 74 -4.91 0.99 0.27
C ALA A 74 -6.19 0.27 0.66
N GLU A 75 -6.45 0.15 1.97
CA GLU A 75 -7.68 -0.49 2.44
C GLU A 75 -8.91 0.33 2.09
N MET A 76 -8.79 1.65 2.18
CA MET A 76 -9.92 2.52 1.86
C MET A 76 -10.28 2.40 0.38
N PHE A 77 -9.30 2.37 -0.50
CA PHE A 77 -9.57 2.20 -1.93
C PHE A 77 -10.19 0.84 -2.19
N ARG A 78 -9.78 -0.19 -1.46
CA ARG A 78 -10.37 -1.51 -1.60
C ARG A 78 -11.85 -1.50 -1.23
N GLN A 79 -12.20 -0.81 -0.14
CA GLN A 79 -13.59 -0.76 0.29
C GLN A 79 -14.51 -0.06 -0.69
N GLU A 80 -14.00 0.99 -1.30
CA GLU A 80 -14.78 1.69 -2.30
C GLU A 80 -14.82 0.95 -3.61
N ARG A 81 -14.05 -0.03 -3.69
CA ARG A 81 -13.95 -0.87 -4.77
C ARG A 81 -13.89 -0.17 -5.98
N TYR A 82 -12.96 0.53 -6.08
CA TYR A 82 -13.05 1.30 -7.02
C TYR A 82 -11.87 1.63 -7.62
N GLY A 83 -11.64 0.89 -8.42
CA GLY A 83 -10.85 1.22 -9.50
C GLY A 83 -11.03 2.67 -9.90
N LEU A 84 -12.23 3.09 -9.83
CA LEU A 84 -12.57 4.45 -10.23
C LEU A 84 -11.94 5.50 -9.33
N THR A 85 -12.15 5.39 -8.03
CA THR A 85 -11.58 6.37 -7.10
C THR A 85 -10.06 6.30 -7.11
N PHE A 86 -9.51 5.10 -7.16
CA PHE A 86 -8.08 4.91 -7.23
C PHE A 86 -7.49 5.57 -8.48
N ASN A 87 -8.13 5.37 -9.62
CA ASN A 87 -7.68 5.97 -10.87
C ASN A 87 -7.73 7.48 -10.84
N LEU A 88 -8.76 8.04 -10.22
CA LEU A 88 -8.87 9.49 -10.09
C LEU A 88 -7.71 10.04 -9.27
N ILE A 89 -7.37 9.39 -8.18
CA ILE A 89 -6.28 9.86 -7.34
C ILE A 89 -4.95 9.75 -8.07
N LEU A 90 -4.71 8.64 -8.75
CA LEU A 90 -3.50 8.49 -9.54
C LEU A 90 -3.41 9.55 -10.62
N LYS A 91 -4.54 9.85 -11.24
CA LYS A 91 -4.58 10.83 -12.32
C LYS A 91 -4.20 12.24 -11.84
N TYR A 92 -4.64 12.59 -10.63
CA TYR A 92 -4.41 13.94 -10.12
C TYR A 92 -3.19 14.07 -9.22
N SER A 93 -2.59 12.99 -8.80
CA SER A 93 -1.42 13.05 -7.93
C SER A 93 -0.11 12.91 -8.68
N VAL A 94 -0.17 12.81 -9.99
CA VAL A 94 1.04 12.67 -10.81
C VAL A 94 1.54 14.02 -11.26
#